data_d9153f3ab76201609a5237d6c212042e
#
_entry.id   d9153f3ab76201609a5237d6c212042e
#
_cell.length_a   1.000
_cell.length_b   1.000
_cell.length_c   1.000
_cell.angle_alpha   90.00
_cell.angle_beta   90.00
_cell.angle_gamma   90.00
#
_symmetry.space_group_name_H-M   'P 1'
#
loop_
_entity.id
_entity.type
_entity.pdbx_description
1 polymer ?
#
loop_
_entity_poly.entity_id
_entity_poly.type
_entity_poly.pdbx_seq_one_letter_code
_entity_poly.pdbx_strand_id
1 'polypeptide(L)'
;MHNYLKKFYYIIAVITLIFLLKINYAMADDTLIGLNATAKHYCTCIFVSKLEKNYCDSSYSLIMASTDADLLNQIKMIGYEADFEKKEIIIEHEDYKIKSTFSKQTGCYFKK
;
A
#
# COMPACT_ATOMS: atom_id res chain seq x y z
N MET A 1 -5.41 -44.32 -24.16
CA MET A 1 -4.24 -43.74 -23.52
C MET A 1 -3.98 -42.28 -23.97
N HIS A 2 -3.98 -42.02 -25.25
CA HIS A 2 -3.68 -40.68 -25.78
C HIS A 2 -4.67 -39.58 -25.35
N ASN A 3 -5.94 -39.89 -25.19
CA ASN A 3 -6.97 -38.94 -24.73
C ASN A 3 -6.89 -38.60 -23.23
N TYR A 4 -6.43 -39.52 -22.40
CA TYR A 4 -6.25 -39.29 -20.97
C TYR A 4 -5.05 -38.38 -20.69
N LEU A 5 -3.97 -38.51 -21.43
CA LEU A 5 -2.80 -37.67 -21.35
C LEU A 5 -3.13 -36.21 -21.73
N LYS A 6 -3.90 -36.00 -22.80
CA LYS A 6 -4.34 -34.64 -23.22
C LYS A 6 -5.23 -33.99 -22.16
N LYS A 7 -6.17 -34.73 -21.59
CA LYS A 7 -7.02 -34.22 -20.50
C LYS A 7 -6.20 -33.87 -19.25
N PHE A 8 -5.21 -34.69 -18.93
CA PHE A 8 -4.33 -34.46 -17.79
C PHE A 8 -3.47 -33.19 -17.97
N TYR A 9 -2.90 -33.00 -19.13
CA TYR A 9 -2.17 -31.78 -19.47
C TYR A 9 -3.04 -30.52 -19.40
N TYR A 10 -4.28 -30.61 -19.88
CA TYR A 10 -5.21 -29.50 -19.81
C TYR A 10 -5.56 -29.11 -18.38
N ILE A 11 -5.78 -30.08 -17.52
CA ILE A 11 -6.08 -29.86 -16.10
C ILE A 11 -4.90 -29.18 -15.39
N ILE A 12 -3.67 -29.66 -15.65
CA ILE A 12 -2.47 -29.04 -15.07
C ILE A 12 -2.30 -27.60 -15.56
N ALA A 13 -2.50 -27.34 -16.85
CA ALA A 13 -2.41 -25.98 -17.40
C ALA A 13 -3.42 -25.03 -16.79
N VAL A 14 -4.65 -25.48 -16.57
CA VAL A 14 -5.70 -24.66 -15.91
C VAL A 14 -5.36 -24.37 -14.45
N ILE A 15 -4.89 -25.35 -13.70
CA ILE A 15 -4.48 -25.19 -12.30
C ILE A 15 -3.31 -24.21 -12.19
N THR A 16 -2.31 -24.32 -13.07
CA THR A 16 -1.16 -23.41 -13.10
C THR A 16 -1.59 -21.97 -13.41
N LEU A 17 -2.48 -21.79 -14.35
CA LEU A 17 -3.02 -20.48 -14.71
C LEU A 17 -3.76 -19.83 -13.54
N ILE A 18 -4.61 -20.58 -12.84
CA ILE A 18 -5.34 -20.10 -11.66
C ILE A 18 -4.37 -19.70 -10.55
N PHE A 19 -3.32 -20.48 -10.35
CA PHE A 19 -2.29 -20.19 -9.33
C PHE A 19 -1.52 -18.92 -9.65
N LEU A 20 -1.12 -18.70 -10.91
CA LEU A 20 -0.46 -17.48 -11.34
C LEU A 20 -1.34 -16.24 -11.19
N LEU A 21 -2.63 -16.35 -11.51
CA LEU A 21 -3.59 -15.25 -11.32
C LEU A 21 -3.75 -14.88 -9.84
N LYS A 22 -3.80 -15.87 -8.95
CA LYS A 22 -3.88 -15.62 -7.50
C LYS A 22 -2.64 -14.93 -6.94
N ILE A 23 -1.44 -15.31 -7.39
CA ILE A 23 -0.19 -14.67 -6.96
C ILE A 23 -0.17 -13.19 -7.37
N ASN A 24 -0.52 -12.87 -8.60
CA ASN A 24 -0.58 -11.49 -9.07
C ASN A 24 -1.57 -10.64 -8.29
N TYR A 25 -2.73 -11.20 -7.94
CA TYR A 25 -3.74 -10.51 -7.13
C TYR A 25 -3.25 -10.23 -5.70
N ALA A 26 -2.60 -11.20 -5.06
CA ALA A 26 -2.06 -11.03 -3.71
C ALA A 26 -0.96 -9.96 -3.65
N MET A 27 -0.08 -9.87 -4.64
CA MET A 27 0.96 -8.83 -4.70
C MET A 27 0.38 -7.42 -4.88
N ALA A 28 -0.72 -7.27 -5.63
CA ALA A 28 -1.42 -5.98 -5.76
C ALA A 28 -2.05 -5.52 -4.44
N ASP A 29 -2.61 -6.43 -3.65
CA ASP A 29 -3.16 -6.15 -2.33
C ASP A 29 -2.09 -5.68 -1.33
N ASP A 30 -0.90 -6.29 -1.33
CA ASP A 30 0.22 -5.90 -0.47
C ASP A 30 0.68 -4.45 -0.74
N THR A 31 0.73 -4.03 -1.99
CA THR A 31 1.04 -2.65 -2.37
C THR A 31 -0.01 -1.68 -1.82
N LEU A 32 -1.29 -1.99 -1.95
CA LEU A 32 -2.39 -1.17 -1.46
C LEU A 32 -2.36 -1.05 0.08
N ILE A 33 -2.09 -2.13 0.80
CA ILE A 33 -1.93 -2.13 2.26
C ILE A 33 -0.77 -1.21 2.67
N GLY A 34 0.37 -1.29 2.00
CA GLY A 34 1.53 -0.44 2.25
C GLY A 34 1.25 1.05 2.03
N LEU A 35 0.55 1.39 0.95
CA LEU A 35 0.15 2.77 0.64
C LEU A 35 -0.84 3.32 1.66
N ASN A 36 -1.82 2.53 2.07
CA ASN A 36 -2.78 2.90 3.11
C ASN A 36 -2.11 3.13 4.47
N ALA A 37 -1.20 2.24 4.86
CA ALA A 37 -0.44 2.38 6.10
C ALA A 37 0.42 3.66 6.09
N THR A 38 1.06 3.97 4.98
CA THR A 38 1.87 5.17 4.78
C THR A 38 1.01 6.44 4.91
N ALA A 39 -0.11 6.51 4.21
CA ALA A 39 -1.02 7.65 4.26
C ALA A 39 -1.55 7.89 5.68
N LYS A 40 -1.94 6.85 6.37
CA LYS A 40 -2.42 6.92 7.75
C LYS A 40 -1.33 7.37 8.73
N HIS A 41 -0.11 6.88 8.55
CA HIS A 41 1.04 7.28 9.38
C HIS A 41 1.32 8.77 9.26
N TYR A 42 1.45 9.31 8.04
CA TYR A 42 1.69 10.73 7.82
C TYR A 42 0.54 11.60 8.29
N CYS A 43 -0.70 11.19 8.07
CA CYS A 43 -1.86 11.89 8.57
C CYS A 43 -1.84 11.99 10.10
N THR A 44 -1.58 10.89 10.78
CA THR A 44 -1.48 10.86 12.25
C THR A 44 -0.30 11.69 12.76
N CYS A 45 0.87 11.57 12.14
CA CYS A 45 2.06 12.30 12.53
C CYS A 45 1.90 13.82 12.39
N ILE A 46 1.36 14.27 11.26
CA ILE A 46 1.24 15.70 10.92
C ILE A 46 0.03 16.35 11.60
N PHE A 47 -1.15 15.71 11.54
CA PHE A 47 -2.41 16.34 11.98
C PHE A 47 -2.82 15.99 13.40
N VAL A 48 -2.54 14.80 13.89
CA VAL A 48 -2.85 14.38 15.27
C VAL A 48 -1.73 14.81 16.22
N SER A 49 -0.51 14.38 15.93
CA SER A 49 0.67 14.68 16.77
C SER A 49 1.25 16.06 16.52
N LYS A 50 0.87 16.73 15.44
CA LYS A 50 1.31 18.08 15.04
C LYS A 50 2.82 18.23 14.96
N LEU A 51 3.48 17.20 14.46
CA LEU A 51 4.92 17.16 14.26
C LEU A 51 5.30 17.69 12.88
N GLU A 52 6.54 18.16 12.75
CA GLU A 52 7.07 18.65 11.49
C GLU A 52 7.27 17.51 10.47
N LYS A 53 7.14 17.84 9.19
CA LYS A 53 7.31 16.90 8.09
C LYS A 53 8.61 16.11 8.17
N ASN A 54 9.74 16.78 8.45
CA ASN A 54 11.05 16.14 8.53
C ASN A 54 11.11 15.09 9.64
N TYR A 55 10.47 15.35 10.77
CA TYR A 55 10.37 14.38 11.86
C TYR A 55 9.52 13.17 11.45
N CYS A 56 8.40 13.40 10.78
CA CYS A 56 7.52 12.35 10.29
C CYS A 56 8.22 11.45 9.25
N ASP A 57 8.98 12.04 8.35
CA ASP A 57 9.78 11.30 7.37
C ASP A 57 10.85 10.42 8.05
N SER A 58 11.55 10.95 9.05
CA SER A 58 12.59 10.22 9.79
C SER A 58 12.01 9.07 10.62
N SER A 59 10.93 9.31 11.34
CA SER A 59 10.28 8.28 12.17
C SER A 59 9.68 7.14 11.35
N TYR A 60 9.12 7.46 10.19
CA TYR A 60 8.62 6.44 9.26
C TYR A 60 9.74 5.55 8.73
N SER A 61 10.87 6.14 8.36
CA SER A 61 12.05 5.40 7.92
C SER A 61 12.57 4.42 8.98
N LEU A 62 12.56 4.81 10.24
CA LEU A 62 12.97 3.95 11.36
C LEU A 62 12.03 2.78 11.59
N ILE A 63 10.73 3.02 11.52
CA ILE A 63 9.71 1.97 11.67
C ILE A 63 9.79 0.94 10.54
N MET A 64 9.94 1.40 9.31
CA MET A 64 9.96 0.52 8.15
C MET A 64 11.31 -0.19 7.94
N ALA A 65 12.42 0.36 8.43
CA ALA A 65 13.73 -0.28 8.36
C ALA A 65 13.79 -1.62 9.11
N SER A 66 12.88 -1.85 10.06
CA SER A 66 12.74 -3.11 10.78
C SER A 66 11.97 -4.20 10.00
N THR A 67 11.31 -3.85 8.90
CA THR A 67 10.38 -4.75 8.19
C THR A 67 10.95 -5.27 6.86
N ASP A 68 11.32 -4.39 5.93
CA ASP A 68 11.85 -4.77 4.61
C ASP A 68 12.57 -3.59 3.95
N ALA A 69 13.85 -3.75 3.62
CA ALA A 69 14.66 -2.71 2.99
C ALA A 69 14.18 -2.34 1.57
N ASP A 70 13.70 -3.31 0.79
CA ASP A 70 13.21 -3.08 -0.57
C ASP A 70 11.90 -2.30 -0.56
N LEU A 71 11.00 -2.64 0.33
CA LEU A 71 9.75 -1.91 0.54
C LEU A 71 10.01 -0.46 0.99
N LEU A 72 10.97 -0.27 1.88
CA LEU A 72 11.38 1.06 2.34
C LEU A 72 11.88 1.94 1.19
N ASN A 73 12.71 1.40 0.30
CA ASN A 73 13.22 2.12 -0.85
C ASN A 73 12.10 2.51 -1.82
N GLN A 74 11.15 1.62 -2.06
CA GLN A 74 9.97 1.91 -2.88
C GLN A 74 9.12 3.03 -2.26
N ILE A 75 8.88 3.00 -0.97
CA ILE A 75 8.08 4.01 -0.26
C ILE A 75 8.77 5.37 -0.22
N LYS A 76 10.09 5.43 -0.07
CA LYS A 76 10.86 6.68 -0.14
C LYS A 76 10.77 7.35 -1.51
N MET A 77 10.58 6.58 -2.57
CA MET A 77 10.38 7.10 -3.93
C MET A 77 8.95 7.56 -4.19
N ILE A 78 8.00 7.16 -3.35
CA ILE A 78 6.60 7.58 -3.42
C ILE A 78 6.45 8.89 -2.65
N GLY A 79 6.30 9.99 -3.36
CA GLY A 79 6.02 11.28 -2.74
C GLY A 79 4.61 11.32 -2.15
N TYR A 80 4.44 12.13 -1.13
CA TYR A 80 3.12 12.44 -0.62
C TYR A 80 2.89 13.96 -0.59
N GLU A 81 1.64 14.35 -0.70
CA GLU A 81 1.20 15.72 -0.60
C GLU A 81 0.34 15.90 0.66
N ALA A 82 0.62 16.97 1.43
CA ALA A 82 -0.17 17.32 2.59
C ALA A 82 -1.00 18.56 2.30
N ASP A 83 -2.32 18.44 2.36
CA ASP A 83 -3.27 19.55 2.27
C ASP A 83 -3.65 19.99 3.68
N PHE A 84 -3.09 21.12 4.13
CA PHE A 84 -3.32 21.62 5.49
C PHE A 84 -4.70 22.25 5.68
N GLU A 85 -5.33 22.72 4.62
CA GLU A 85 -6.70 23.27 4.71
C GLU A 85 -7.74 22.17 4.93
N LYS A 86 -7.67 21.14 4.10
CA LYS A 86 -8.56 19.98 4.20
C LYS A 86 -8.12 18.95 5.22
N LYS A 87 -6.89 19.07 5.74
CA LYS A 87 -6.25 18.09 6.62
C LYS A 87 -6.23 16.68 6.02
N GLU A 88 -5.70 16.61 4.82
CA GLU A 88 -5.60 15.37 4.04
C GLU A 88 -4.15 15.06 3.68
N ILE A 89 -3.81 13.79 3.69
CA ILE A 89 -2.59 13.26 3.06
C ILE A 89 -3.00 12.55 1.77
N ILE A 90 -2.36 12.92 0.68
CA ILE A 90 -2.63 12.38 -0.65
C ILE A 90 -1.38 11.65 -1.15
N ILE A 91 -1.52 10.39 -1.51
CA ILE A 91 -0.48 9.57 -2.12
C ILE A 91 -0.96 9.10 -3.48
N GLU A 92 -0.18 9.39 -4.50
CA GLU A 92 -0.40 8.88 -5.86
C GLU A 92 0.76 7.96 -6.25
N HIS A 93 0.44 6.73 -6.60
CA HIS A 93 1.41 5.74 -7.06
C HIS A 93 0.76 4.81 -8.09
N GLU A 94 1.29 4.82 -9.31
CA GLU A 94 0.72 4.08 -10.44
C GLU A 94 -0.77 4.43 -10.63
N ASP A 95 -1.65 3.44 -10.57
CA ASP A 95 -3.11 3.62 -10.71
C ASP A 95 -3.81 3.92 -9.37
N TYR A 96 -3.06 3.95 -8.28
CA TYR A 96 -3.59 4.17 -6.94
C TYR A 96 -3.56 5.64 -6.56
N LYS A 97 -4.68 6.13 -6.06
CA LYS A 97 -4.79 7.44 -5.39
C LYS A 97 -5.41 7.25 -4.03
N ILE A 98 -4.63 7.50 -2.99
CA ILE A 98 -5.03 7.27 -1.61
C ILE A 98 -5.09 8.58 -0.87
N LYS A 99 -6.21 8.82 -0.18
CA LYS A 99 -6.43 9.99 0.66
C LYS A 99 -6.75 9.57 2.08
N SER A 100 -5.96 10.04 3.03
CA SER A 100 -6.24 9.92 4.45
C SER A 100 -6.63 11.28 5.00
N THR A 101 -7.81 11.39 5.58
CA THR A 101 -8.37 12.64 6.07
C THR A 101 -8.43 12.64 7.59
N PHE A 102 -8.09 13.77 8.20
CA PHE A 102 -8.18 13.94 9.65
C PHE A 102 -9.53 14.56 10.06
N SER A 103 -10.12 14.00 11.10
CA SER A 103 -11.27 14.57 11.81
C SER A 103 -11.03 14.53 13.33
N LYS A 104 -11.47 15.55 14.05
CA LYS A 104 -11.37 15.59 15.52
C LYS A 104 -12.11 14.43 16.20
N GLN A 105 -13.15 13.91 15.56
CA GLN A 105 -14.00 12.85 16.10
C GLN A 105 -13.45 11.45 15.87
N THR A 106 -12.84 11.20 14.71
CA THR A 106 -12.44 9.87 14.25
C THR A 106 -10.92 9.69 14.10
N GLY A 107 -10.14 10.78 14.19
CA GLY A 107 -8.73 10.76 13.84
C GLY A 107 -8.52 10.69 12.32
N CYS A 108 -7.51 10.00 11.88
CA CYS A 108 -7.24 9.80 10.45
C CYS A 108 -8.03 8.62 9.89
N TYR A 109 -8.74 8.85 8.80
CA TYR A 109 -9.59 7.84 8.15
C TYR A 109 -9.52 7.94 6.63
N PHE A 110 -9.93 6.89 5.95
CA PHE A 110 -10.08 6.86 4.49
C PHE A 110 -11.54 7.09 4.12
N LYS A 111 -11.80 8.07 3.25
CA LYS A 111 -13.14 8.27 2.68
C LYS A 111 -13.44 7.15 1.67
N LYS A 112 -14.59 6.58 1.85
CA LYS A 112 -15.13 5.62 0.86
C LYS A 112 -15.73 6.34 -0.34
#